data_3dd718f04ec844643d0d20ac6537754d
#
_entry.id   3dd718f04ec844643d0d20ac6537754d
#
_cell.length_a   1.000
_cell.length_b   1.000
_cell.length_c   1.000
_cell.angle_alpha   90.00
_cell.angle_beta   90.00
_cell.angle_gamma   90.00
#
_symmetry.space_group_name_H-M   'P 1'
#
loop_
_entity.id
_entity.type
_entity.pdbx_description
1 polymer ?
#
loop_
_entity_poly.entity_id
_entity_poly.type
_entity_poly.pdbx_seq_one_letter_code
_entity_poly.pdbx_strand_id
1 'polypeptide(L)'
;PVTEDTPFGKAENPYGATKQTGEILYDQFFRNRPTKSGISLRYFNPAGAHPSALIGESPTQNATNLVPVITETAIGVREQITVFGDDYPSRDGSCVRDYVHVVDLARAHTLAIEHLLQHKNDNRYEVYNLGIGEGVTVLEAIFAFQEATGVQVNYKIGPRRPGDVAAIYADNTRI
;
A
#
# COMPACT_ATOMS: atom_id res chain seq x y z
N PRO A 1 8.55 1.88 -11.20
CA PRO A 1 7.80 0.79 -10.59
C PRO A 1 8.71 -0.22 -9.91
N VAL A 2 8.16 -0.94 -8.93
CA VAL A 2 8.83 -2.02 -8.20
C VAL A 2 8.24 -3.34 -8.71
N THR A 3 9.09 -4.24 -9.23
CA THR A 3 8.70 -5.59 -9.64
C THR A 3 8.85 -6.57 -8.47
N GLU A 4 8.25 -7.78 -8.59
CA GLU A 4 8.43 -8.85 -7.61
C GLU A 4 9.88 -9.36 -7.54
N ASP A 5 10.61 -9.22 -8.63
CA ASP A 5 12.02 -9.63 -8.75
C ASP A 5 13.00 -8.56 -8.28
N THR A 6 12.51 -7.37 -7.89
CA THR A 6 13.34 -6.32 -7.31
C THR A 6 14.00 -6.84 -6.03
N PRO A 7 15.34 -6.84 -5.93
CA PRO A 7 16.04 -7.33 -4.74
C PRO A 7 15.64 -6.57 -3.48
N PHE A 8 15.54 -7.27 -2.36
CA PHE A 8 15.37 -6.61 -1.07
C PHE A 8 16.56 -5.71 -0.78
N GLY A 9 16.28 -4.43 -0.54
CA GLY A 9 17.23 -3.52 0.06
C GLY A 9 17.43 -3.81 1.56
N LYS A 10 18.32 -3.08 2.20
CA LYS A 10 18.42 -3.09 3.66
C LYS A 10 17.12 -2.54 4.26
N ALA A 11 16.51 -3.30 5.16
CA ALA A 11 15.31 -2.84 5.86
C ALA A 11 15.61 -1.61 6.72
N GLU A 12 14.86 -0.55 6.53
CA GLU A 12 15.03 0.72 7.25
C GLU A 12 14.49 0.67 8.70
N ASN A 13 13.66 -0.32 9.01
CA ASN A 13 13.04 -0.47 10.32
C ASN A 13 12.71 -1.94 10.63
N PRO A 14 12.42 -2.28 11.91
CA PRO A 14 12.08 -3.65 12.31
C PRO A 14 10.87 -4.23 11.58
N TYR A 15 9.86 -3.43 11.28
CA TYR A 15 8.67 -3.89 10.54
C TYR A 15 9.06 -4.39 9.14
N GLY A 16 9.82 -3.60 8.38
CA GLY A 16 10.33 -4.01 7.06
C GLY A 16 11.17 -5.28 7.14
N ALA A 17 12.03 -5.39 8.16
CA ALA A 17 12.84 -6.59 8.39
C ALA A 17 11.96 -7.83 8.62
N THR A 18 10.88 -7.73 9.40
CA THR A 18 9.96 -8.87 9.62
C THR A 18 9.25 -9.30 8.34
N LYS A 19 8.89 -8.36 7.44
CA LYS A 19 8.27 -8.69 6.15
C LYS A 19 9.23 -9.41 5.22
N GLN A 20 10.47 -8.92 5.08
CA GLN A 20 11.51 -9.59 4.30
C GLN A 20 11.81 -10.99 4.84
N THR A 21 11.97 -11.12 6.16
CA THR A 21 12.20 -12.41 6.82
C THR A 21 11.04 -13.38 6.58
N GLY A 22 9.79 -12.89 6.65
CA GLY A 22 8.60 -13.69 6.38
C GLY A 22 8.60 -14.31 4.99
N GLU A 23 8.92 -13.54 3.95
CA GLU A 23 9.00 -14.07 2.59
C GLU A 23 10.14 -15.09 2.42
N ILE A 24 11.30 -14.83 3.00
CA ILE A 24 12.42 -15.79 2.99
C ILE A 24 12.03 -17.11 3.65
N LEU A 25 11.35 -17.05 4.80
CA LEU A 25 10.87 -18.26 5.51
C LEU A 25 9.82 -19.01 4.70
N TYR A 26 8.88 -18.33 4.03
CA TYR A 26 7.88 -18.97 3.18
C TYR A 26 8.52 -19.63 1.96
N ASP A 27 9.46 -18.96 1.28
CA ASP A 27 10.20 -19.57 0.16
C ASP A 27 10.87 -20.89 0.60
N GLN A 28 11.60 -20.87 1.73
CA GLN A 28 12.25 -22.07 2.27
C GLN A 28 11.24 -23.14 2.71
N PHE A 29 10.12 -22.74 3.31
CA PHE A 29 9.08 -23.67 3.73
C PHE A 29 8.47 -24.40 2.54
N PHE A 30 8.06 -23.68 1.48
CA PHE A 30 7.41 -24.29 0.32
C PHE A 30 8.38 -25.10 -0.56
N ARG A 31 9.64 -24.71 -0.68
CA ARG A 31 10.68 -25.49 -1.35
C ARG A 31 10.82 -26.89 -0.72
N ASN A 32 10.71 -27.00 0.60
CA ASN A 32 10.87 -28.24 1.34
C ASN A 32 9.55 -29.01 1.58
N ARG A 33 8.44 -28.57 1.00
CA ARG A 33 7.10 -29.18 1.16
C ARG A 33 6.43 -29.45 -0.18
N PRO A 34 6.74 -30.59 -0.84
CA PRO A 34 6.30 -30.86 -2.20
C PRO A 34 4.77 -30.92 -2.41
N THR A 35 3.99 -31.04 -1.35
CA THR A 35 2.53 -31.09 -1.40
C THR A 35 1.85 -29.78 -1.02
N LYS A 36 2.63 -28.72 -0.75
CA LYS A 36 2.11 -27.43 -0.35
C LYS A 36 2.50 -26.36 -1.34
N SER A 37 1.60 -25.41 -1.55
CA SER A 37 1.83 -24.21 -2.32
C SER A 37 1.34 -22.99 -1.56
N GLY A 38 1.88 -21.81 -1.85
CA GLY A 38 1.50 -20.58 -1.22
C GLY A 38 1.76 -19.36 -2.08
N ILE A 39 1.05 -18.29 -1.80
CA ILE A 39 1.19 -17.00 -2.47
C ILE A 39 1.41 -15.93 -1.41
N SER A 40 2.40 -15.07 -1.62
CA SER A 40 2.54 -13.81 -0.89
C SER A 40 2.00 -12.66 -1.74
N LEU A 41 1.13 -11.86 -1.15
CA LEU A 41 0.58 -10.67 -1.76
C LEU A 41 1.23 -9.44 -1.10
N ARG A 42 2.04 -8.71 -1.87
CA ARG A 42 2.73 -7.49 -1.42
C ARG A 42 1.85 -6.28 -1.63
N TYR A 43 1.21 -5.79 -0.55
CA TYR A 43 0.38 -4.60 -0.63
C TYR A 43 1.22 -3.33 -0.69
N PHE A 44 0.85 -2.42 -1.57
CA PHE A 44 1.36 -1.06 -1.53
C PHE A 44 0.61 -0.26 -0.46
N ASN A 45 -0.19 0.73 -0.77
CA ASN A 45 -0.91 1.51 0.23
C ASN A 45 -2.41 1.18 0.21
N PRO A 46 -2.91 0.30 1.11
CA PRO A 46 -4.35 0.07 1.21
C PRO A 46 -5.11 1.35 1.51
N ALA A 47 -6.22 1.56 0.83
CA ALA A 47 -7.05 2.75 0.97
C ALA A 47 -8.53 2.44 0.78
N GLY A 48 -9.40 3.34 1.24
CA GLY A 48 -10.83 3.24 1.06
C GLY A 48 -11.53 2.34 2.08
N ALA A 49 -12.82 2.16 1.87
CA ALA A 49 -13.71 1.35 2.69
C ALA A 49 -14.73 0.62 1.81
N HIS A 50 -15.40 -0.40 2.37
CA HIS A 50 -16.44 -1.11 1.63
C HIS A 50 -17.62 -0.19 1.31
N PRO A 51 -18.20 -0.25 0.08
CA PRO A 51 -19.28 0.66 -0.34
C PRO A 51 -20.54 0.64 0.53
N SER A 52 -20.76 -0.45 1.30
CA SER A 52 -21.88 -0.53 2.25
C SER A 52 -21.73 0.40 3.45
N ALA A 53 -20.56 1.00 3.69
CA ALA A 53 -20.22 1.76 4.88
C ALA A 53 -20.36 1.01 6.21
N LEU A 54 -20.54 -0.33 6.19
CA LEU A 54 -20.64 -1.16 7.39
C LEU A 54 -19.28 -1.47 8.02
N ILE A 55 -18.20 -1.38 7.24
CA ILE A 55 -16.82 -1.57 7.67
C ILE A 55 -15.94 -0.48 7.09
N GLY A 56 -14.94 -0.08 7.84
CA GLY A 56 -13.97 0.94 7.45
C GLY A 56 -12.75 0.89 8.35
N GLU A 57 -11.79 1.77 8.10
CA GLU A 57 -10.60 1.88 8.93
C GLU A 57 -10.92 2.74 10.18
N SER A 58 -10.73 2.16 11.36
CA SER A 58 -10.91 2.84 12.65
C SER A 58 -9.69 2.55 13.54
N PRO A 59 -8.61 3.32 13.39
CA PRO A 59 -7.40 3.10 14.17
C PRO A 59 -7.64 3.36 15.66
N THR A 60 -7.06 2.51 16.52
CA THR A 60 -7.14 2.66 17.99
C THR A 60 -6.24 3.78 18.52
N GLN A 61 -5.34 4.28 17.70
CA GLN A 61 -4.46 5.42 17.95
C GLN A 61 -4.62 6.43 16.81
N ASN A 62 -3.99 7.59 16.92
CA ASN A 62 -4.00 8.59 15.85
C ASN A 62 -3.60 7.98 14.51
N ALA A 63 -4.40 8.21 13.48
CA ALA A 63 -4.11 7.75 12.13
C ALA A 63 -2.75 8.28 11.64
N THR A 64 -1.99 7.38 11.00
CA THR A 64 -0.70 7.71 10.38
C THR A 64 -0.70 7.49 8.87
N ASN A 65 -1.65 6.70 8.36
CA ASN A 65 -1.85 6.50 6.93
C ASN A 65 -2.58 7.69 6.31
N LEU A 66 -2.25 8.04 5.07
CA LEU A 66 -2.73 9.28 4.45
C LEU A 66 -4.25 9.36 4.37
N VAL A 67 -4.94 8.31 3.88
CA VAL A 67 -6.40 8.36 3.67
C VAL A 67 -7.17 8.54 4.97
N PRO A 68 -6.92 7.79 6.06
CA PRO A 68 -7.50 8.10 7.36
C PRO A 68 -7.19 9.51 7.87
N VAL A 69 -5.95 10.00 7.67
CA VAL A 69 -5.58 11.37 8.07
C VAL A 69 -6.38 12.42 7.30
N ILE A 70 -6.61 12.21 5.99
CA ILE A 70 -7.48 13.07 5.18
C ILE A 70 -8.90 13.06 5.73
N THR A 71 -9.48 11.89 5.99
CA THR A 71 -10.85 11.77 6.47
C THR A 71 -11.03 12.34 7.88
N GLU A 72 -10.09 12.10 8.81
CA GLU A 72 -10.09 12.73 10.14
C GLU A 72 -10.05 14.26 10.06
N THR A 73 -9.27 14.80 9.12
CA THR A 73 -9.18 16.25 8.93
C THR A 73 -10.48 16.79 8.32
N ALA A 74 -11.04 16.10 7.35
CA ALA A 74 -12.27 16.50 6.68
C ALA A 74 -13.49 16.58 7.63
N ILE A 75 -13.57 15.68 8.62
CA ILE A 75 -14.64 15.67 9.63
C ILE A 75 -14.30 16.47 10.90
N GLY A 76 -13.17 17.17 10.93
CA GLY A 76 -12.77 18.05 12.03
C GLY A 76 -12.20 17.34 13.28
N VAL A 77 -11.91 16.05 13.21
CA VAL A 77 -11.21 15.31 14.28
C VAL A 77 -9.75 15.73 14.36
N ARG A 78 -9.17 16.07 13.23
CA ARG A 78 -7.81 16.59 13.09
C ARG A 78 -7.87 18.01 12.50
N GLU A 79 -7.07 18.92 13.03
CA GLU A 79 -7.05 20.30 12.59
C GLU A 79 -6.47 20.47 11.16
N GLN A 80 -5.37 19.76 10.88
CA GLN A 80 -4.68 19.86 9.59
C GLN A 80 -3.80 18.64 9.30
N ILE A 81 -3.51 18.43 8.02
CA ILE A 81 -2.54 17.42 7.54
C ILE A 81 -1.14 18.06 7.49
N THR A 82 -0.11 17.30 7.85
CA THR A 82 1.26 17.67 7.51
C THR A 82 1.69 16.86 6.28
N VAL A 83 1.94 17.53 5.16
CA VAL A 83 2.58 16.98 3.97
C VAL A 83 4.09 17.05 4.20
N PHE A 84 4.76 15.89 4.21
CA PHE A 84 6.17 15.77 4.57
C PHE A 84 7.08 15.96 3.35
N GLY A 85 7.58 17.18 3.16
CA GLY A 85 8.42 17.59 2.05
C GLY A 85 7.62 18.06 0.82
N ASP A 86 8.16 19.04 0.13
CA ASP A 86 7.64 19.61 -1.12
C ASP A 86 8.75 19.76 -2.19
N ASP A 87 9.88 19.10 -1.95
CA ASP A 87 11.08 19.18 -2.76
C ASP A 87 11.53 17.84 -3.31
N TYR A 88 10.65 16.80 -3.32
CA TYR A 88 10.92 15.54 -3.97
C TYR A 88 10.87 15.68 -5.50
N PRO A 89 11.63 14.85 -6.26
CA PRO A 89 11.60 14.86 -7.72
C PRO A 89 10.31 14.20 -8.24
N SER A 90 9.17 14.83 -7.95
CA SER A 90 7.83 14.42 -8.33
C SER A 90 7.08 15.57 -9.01
N ARG A 91 5.84 15.34 -9.46
CA ARG A 91 5.06 16.34 -10.21
C ARG A 91 4.75 17.62 -9.41
N ASP A 92 4.59 17.48 -8.10
CA ASP A 92 4.22 18.58 -7.18
C ASP A 92 5.15 18.73 -5.98
N GLY A 93 6.25 18.00 -5.97
CA GLY A 93 7.24 18.01 -4.90
C GLY A 93 6.91 17.10 -3.72
N SER A 94 5.71 16.54 -3.61
CA SER A 94 5.36 15.60 -2.54
C SER A 94 5.67 14.14 -2.91
N CYS A 95 5.70 13.24 -1.93
CA CYS A 95 5.98 11.82 -2.16
C CYS A 95 4.94 11.15 -3.06
N VAL A 96 5.38 10.21 -3.89
CA VAL A 96 4.53 9.39 -4.75
C VAL A 96 4.28 8.03 -4.10
N ARG A 97 3.02 7.60 -4.04
CA ARG A 97 2.59 6.30 -3.50
C ARG A 97 1.58 5.65 -4.45
N ASP A 98 1.43 4.35 -4.31
CA ASP A 98 0.43 3.55 -5.03
C ASP A 98 -0.68 3.18 -4.06
N TYR A 99 -1.89 3.63 -4.32
CA TYR A 99 -3.06 3.39 -3.45
C TYR A 99 -3.97 2.33 -4.08
N VAL A 100 -4.16 1.22 -3.37
CA VAL A 100 -5.01 0.11 -3.81
C VAL A 100 -6.24 0.01 -2.92
N HIS A 101 -7.42 -0.10 -3.52
CA HIS A 101 -8.67 -0.12 -2.76
C HIS A 101 -8.81 -1.43 -1.97
N VAL A 102 -9.28 -1.34 -0.71
CA VAL A 102 -9.39 -2.52 0.18
C VAL A 102 -10.29 -3.62 -0.36
N VAL A 103 -11.30 -3.29 -1.18
CA VAL A 103 -12.16 -4.27 -1.85
C VAL A 103 -11.37 -5.04 -2.91
N ASP A 104 -10.49 -4.39 -3.65
CA ASP A 104 -9.63 -5.04 -4.65
C ASP A 104 -8.60 -5.94 -3.96
N LEU A 105 -8.05 -5.51 -2.82
CA LEU A 105 -7.22 -6.38 -1.99
C LEU A 105 -7.97 -7.63 -1.54
N ALA A 106 -9.18 -7.48 -1.03
CA ALA A 106 -10.01 -8.63 -0.61
C ALA A 106 -10.28 -9.58 -1.79
N ARG A 107 -10.60 -9.02 -2.96
CA ARG A 107 -10.80 -9.79 -4.19
C ARG A 107 -9.54 -10.53 -4.63
N ALA A 108 -8.38 -9.88 -4.56
CA ALA A 108 -7.09 -10.50 -4.88
C ALA A 108 -6.80 -11.73 -4.00
N HIS A 109 -7.15 -11.70 -2.70
CA HIS A 109 -7.03 -12.87 -1.82
C HIS A 109 -7.91 -14.03 -2.29
N THR A 110 -9.16 -13.74 -2.66
CA THR A 110 -10.07 -14.77 -3.19
C THR A 110 -9.50 -15.39 -4.46
N LEU A 111 -9.04 -14.56 -5.41
CA LEU A 111 -8.43 -15.02 -6.65
C LEU A 111 -7.15 -15.82 -6.43
N ALA A 112 -6.30 -15.42 -5.47
CA ALA A 112 -5.09 -16.14 -5.11
C ALA A 112 -5.41 -17.55 -4.55
N ILE A 113 -6.45 -17.67 -3.72
CA ILE A 113 -6.92 -18.96 -3.21
C ILE A 113 -7.47 -19.82 -4.36
N GLU A 114 -8.31 -19.27 -5.24
CA GLU A 114 -8.85 -19.96 -6.41
C GLU A 114 -7.73 -20.44 -7.35
N HIS A 115 -6.72 -19.62 -7.59
CA HIS A 115 -5.55 -19.94 -8.39
C HIS A 115 -4.81 -21.18 -7.84
N LEU A 116 -4.58 -21.23 -6.52
CA LEU A 116 -3.97 -22.40 -5.86
C LEU A 116 -4.86 -23.64 -5.90
N LEU A 117 -6.17 -23.51 -5.64
CA LEU A 117 -7.12 -24.62 -5.65
C LEU A 117 -7.30 -25.22 -7.06
N GLN A 118 -7.16 -24.40 -8.09
CA GLN A 118 -7.23 -24.83 -9.50
C GLN A 118 -5.88 -25.32 -10.04
N HIS A 119 -4.84 -25.40 -9.20
CA HIS A 119 -3.49 -25.82 -9.57
C HIS A 119 -2.90 -25.01 -10.75
N LYS A 120 -3.18 -23.72 -10.79
CA LYS A 120 -2.69 -22.81 -11.84
C LYS A 120 -1.30 -22.21 -11.55
N ASN A 121 -0.79 -22.43 -10.34
CA ASN A 121 0.51 -21.92 -9.93
C ASN A 121 1.64 -22.63 -10.68
N ASP A 122 2.55 -21.85 -11.26
CA ASP A 122 3.75 -22.35 -11.93
C ASP A 122 4.81 -22.82 -10.93
N ASN A 123 4.87 -22.14 -9.79
CA ASN A 123 5.81 -22.42 -8.71
C ASN A 123 5.08 -22.76 -7.41
N ARG A 124 5.76 -23.47 -6.51
CA ARG A 124 5.20 -23.78 -5.18
C ARG A 124 4.98 -22.57 -4.30
N TYR A 125 5.79 -21.56 -4.51
CA TYR A 125 5.68 -20.28 -3.86
C TYR A 125 5.76 -19.17 -4.88
N GLU A 126 4.77 -18.33 -4.89
CA GLU A 126 4.63 -17.20 -5.80
C GLU A 126 4.46 -15.91 -5.02
N VAL A 127 4.89 -14.82 -5.62
CA VAL A 127 4.78 -13.49 -5.04
C VAL A 127 4.14 -12.58 -6.08
N TYR A 128 3.18 -11.77 -5.64
CA TYR A 128 2.49 -10.81 -6.49
C TYR A 128 2.42 -9.44 -5.81
N ASN A 129 2.71 -8.40 -6.57
CA ASN A 129 2.52 -7.02 -6.13
C ASN A 129 1.05 -6.62 -6.25
N LEU A 130 0.46 -6.11 -5.17
CA LEU A 130 -0.90 -5.54 -5.17
C LEU A 130 -0.84 -4.02 -5.09
N GLY A 131 -0.80 -3.40 -6.24
CA GLY A 131 -0.91 -1.97 -6.50
C GLY A 131 -1.66 -1.75 -7.81
N ILE A 132 -2.04 -0.53 -8.10
CA ILE A 132 -2.67 -0.18 -9.39
C ILE A 132 -1.64 0.11 -10.49
N GLY A 133 -0.36 0.19 -10.14
CA GLY A 133 0.73 0.47 -11.08
C GLY A 133 0.88 1.96 -11.43
N GLU A 134 0.07 2.81 -10.82
CA GLU A 134 0.10 4.26 -11.02
C GLU A 134 0.50 4.96 -9.71
N GLY A 135 1.49 5.81 -9.82
CA GLY A 135 1.94 6.61 -8.69
C GLY A 135 1.09 7.88 -8.54
N VAL A 136 0.49 8.05 -7.35
CA VAL A 136 -0.26 9.25 -6.96
C VAL A 136 0.53 10.00 -5.91
N THR A 137 0.66 11.31 -6.05
CA THR A 137 1.34 12.14 -5.05
C THR A 137 0.44 12.36 -3.82
N VAL A 138 1.04 12.75 -2.71
CA VAL A 138 0.28 13.08 -1.49
C VAL A 138 -0.68 14.25 -1.73
N LEU A 139 -0.25 15.29 -2.44
CA LEU A 139 -1.10 16.44 -2.76
C LEU A 139 -2.21 16.08 -3.75
N GLU A 140 -1.92 15.27 -4.78
CA GLU A 140 -2.96 14.75 -5.68
C GLU A 140 -4.05 13.98 -4.92
N ALA A 141 -3.68 13.14 -3.94
CA ALA A 141 -4.65 12.41 -3.14
C ALA A 141 -5.54 13.34 -2.29
N ILE A 142 -4.95 14.41 -1.71
CA ILE A 142 -5.70 15.43 -0.97
C ILE A 142 -6.68 16.16 -1.90
N PHE A 143 -6.21 16.61 -3.06
CA PHE A 143 -7.05 17.34 -4.02
C PHE A 143 -8.14 16.48 -4.62
N ALA A 144 -7.85 15.23 -4.96
CA ALA A 144 -8.86 14.28 -5.43
C ALA A 144 -9.97 14.05 -4.37
N PHE A 145 -9.61 13.96 -3.10
CA PHE A 145 -10.60 13.88 -2.02
C PHE A 145 -11.48 15.15 -1.95
N GLN A 146 -10.86 16.34 -2.01
CA GLN A 146 -11.60 17.60 -1.99
C GLN A 146 -12.56 17.73 -3.19
N GLU A 147 -12.11 17.35 -4.37
CA GLU A 147 -12.92 17.35 -5.59
C GLU A 147 -14.11 16.39 -5.48
N ALA A 148 -13.86 15.17 -5.01
CA ALA A 148 -14.89 14.12 -4.92
C ALA A 148 -15.95 14.42 -3.84
N THR A 149 -15.56 15.10 -2.73
CA THR A 149 -16.44 15.31 -1.57
C THR A 149 -16.98 16.74 -1.45
N GLY A 150 -16.35 17.71 -2.11
CA GLY A 150 -16.61 19.15 -1.91
C GLY A 150 -16.10 19.69 -0.56
N VAL A 151 -15.43 18.86 0.25
CA VAL A 151 -14.93 19.25 1.58
C VAL A 151 -13.49 19.72 1.48
N GLN A 152 -13.21 20.94 1.96
CA GLN A 152 -11.86 21.45 2.02
C GLN A 152 -11.06 20.78 3.16
N VAL A 153 -9.84 20.40 2.88
CA VAL A 153 -8.93 19.73 3.81
C VAL A 153 -7.73 20.63 4.07
N ASN A 154 -7.58 21.09 5.30
CA ASN A 154 -6.46 21.93 5.69
C ASN A 154 -5.16 21.13 5.72
N TYR A 155 -4.12 21.64 5.08
CA TYR A 155 -2.79 21.03 5.15
C TYR A 155 -1.69 22.10 5.28
N LYS A 156 -0.55 21.65 5.76
CA LYS A 156 0.71 22.43 5.75
C LYS A 156 1.85 21.58 5.25
N ILE A 157 2.85 22.23 4.67
CA ILE A 157 4.10 21.57 4.33
C ILE A 157 4.99 21.49 5.58
N GLY A 158 5.54 20.33 5.83
CA GLY A 158 6.53 20.07 6.86
C GLY A 158 7.84 19.55 6.28
N PRO A 159 8.89 19.38 7.09
CA PRO A 159 10.15 18.79 6.63
C PRO A 159 9.94 17.33 6.20
N ARG A 160 10.83 16.81 5.35
CA ARG A 160 10.84 15.39 4.98
C ARG A 160 10.92 14.50 6.21
N ARG A 161 10.16 13.40 6.22
CA ARG A 161 10.34 12.36 7.25
C ARG A 161 11.60 11.53 6.95
N PRO A 162 12.40 11.18 7.97
CA PRO A 162 13.48 10.21 7.80
C PRO A 162 12.93 8.88 7.27
N GLY A 163 13.58 8.33 6.25
CA GLY A 163 13.19 7.05 5.63
C GLY A 163 12.07 7.13 4.58
N ASP A 164 11.49 8.31 4.32
CA ASP A 164 10.54 8.45 3.20
C ASP A 164 11.27 8.40 1.85
N VAL A 165 10.82 7.50 0.98
CA VAL A 165 11.27 7.44 -0.41
C VAL A 165 10.46 8.38 -1.30
N ALA A 166 11.09 8.99 -2.29
CA ALA A 166 10.44 9.95 -3.19
C ALA A 166 9.25 9.34 -3.94
N ALA A 167 9.42 8.12 -4.47
CA ALA A 167 8.38 7.43 -5.22
C ALA A 167 8.47 5.91 -5.01
N ILE A 168 7.31 5.30 -4.76
CA ILE A 168 7.16 3.84 -4.73
C ILE A 168 5.77 3.45 -5.25
N TYR A 169 5.73 2.66 -6.32
CA TYR A 169 4.52 2.13 -6.93
C TYR A 169 4.81 0.78 -7.60
N ALA A 170 3.78 -0.05 -7.73
CA ALA A 170 3.91 -1.42 -8.24
C ALA A 170 4.22 -1.44 -9.74
N ASP A 171 4.95 -2.46 -10.16
CA ASP A 171 4.70 -3.10 -11.43
C ASP A 171 3.69 -4.22 -11.18
N ASN A 172 2.54 -4.15 -11.82
CA ASN A 172 1.44 -5.10 -11.63
C ASN A 172 1.20 -6.01 -12.84
N THR A 173 2.19 -6.15 -13.70
CA THR A 173 2.08 -6.94 -14.94
C THR A 173 1.99 -8.45 -14.69
N ARG A 174 2.40 -8.92 -13.50
CA ARG A 174 2.40 -10.33 -13.14
C ARG A 174 1.05 -10.83 -12.60
N ILE A 175 0.22 -9.92 -12.05
CA ILE A 175 -1.04 -10.28 -11.40
C ILE A 175 -2.27 -10.31 -12.33
#